data_978eaa1f9c8bf3d8c7ea7e480ee971e3
#
_entry.id   978eaa1f9c8bf3d8c7ea7e480ee971e3
#
_cell.length_a   1.000
_cell.length_b   1.000
_cell.length_c   1.000
_cell.angle_alpha   90.00
_cell.angle_beta   90.00
_cell.angle_gamma   90.00
#
_symmetry.space_group_name_H-M   'P 1'
#
loop_
_entity.id
_entity.type
_entity.pdbx_description
1 polymer ?
#
loop_
_entity_poly.entity_id
_entity_poly.type
_entity_poly.pdbx_seq_one_letter_code
_entity_poly.pdbx_strand_id
1 'polypeptide(L)'
;MKLIVKVFPEITIKSRPVRKQFIRQLAKNIRTVLRDLDSALVINGVWDNLEVETQLSDEKVLREMIERLRCTPGIVHFLHVDEYPLGDLDDITAKCKAHYADLLPGKVFAVRCKRGGKNHSFSSMDVERYVGSQLRQQCGAAGIDLKNPELLVRMEIRDQHLYVIHHQHNGVGGYPLGSVEQTLVLMSG
;
A
#
# COMPACT_ATOMS: atom_id res chain seq x y z
N MET A 1 10.79 -0.41 7.24
CA MET A 1 9.81 -0.64 6.14
C MET A 1 8.40 -0.40 6.65
N LYS A 2 7.58 0.31 5.88
CA LYS A 2 6.15 0.51 6.18
C LYS A 2 5.29 -0.12 5.07
N LEU A 3 4.28 -0.88 5.49
CA LEU A 3 3.32 -1.53 4.59
C LEU A 3 1.90 -1.06 4.92
N ILE A 4 1.13 -0.71 3.90
CA ILE A 4 -0.30 -0.41 4.02
C ILE A 4 -1.08 -1.59 3.49
N VAL A 5 -1.69 -2.37 4.38
CA VAL A 5 -2.48 -3.56 4.06
C VAL A 5 -3.91 -3.17 3.76
N LYS A 6 -4.37 -3.50 2.56
CA LYS A 6 -5.75 -3.30 2.11
C LYS A 6 -6.57 -4.57 2.37
N VAL A 7 -7.62 -4.40 3.15
CA VAL A 7 -8.51 -5.52 3.50
C VAL A 7 -9.42 -5.90 2.33
N PHE A 8 -9.97 -7.11 2.40
CA PHE A 8 -10.91 -7.61 1.40
C PHE A 8 -12.14 -6.68 1.28
N PRO A 9 -12.55 -6.29 0.05
CA PRO A 9 -13.59 -5.27 -0.15
C PRO A 9 -14.90 -5.57 0.56
N GLU A 10 -15.30 -6.84 0.64
CA GLU A 10 -16.52 -7.26 1.34
C GLU A 10 -16.50 -7.01 2.84
N ILE A 11 -15.31 -6.81 3.43
CA ILE A 11 -15.17 -6.37 4.81
C ILE A 11 -15.54 -4.89 4.93
N THR A 12 -15.19 -4.07 3.94
CA THR A 12 -15.38 -2.61 3.99
C THR A 12 -16.85 -2.20 3.90
N ILE A 13 -17.70 -3.03 3.27
CA ILE A 13 -19.16 -2.80 3.15
C ILE A 13 -19.94 -3.27 4.37
N LYS A 14 -19.33 -4.01 5.32
CA LYS A 14 -20.00 -4.44 6.55
C LYS A 14 -20.26 -3.26 7.49
N SER A 15 -21.18 -3.46 8.44
CA SER A 15 -21.44 -2.48 9.49
C SER A 15 -20.13 -2.15 10.26
N ARG A 16 -20.05 -0.93 10.78
CA ARG A 16 -18.85 -0.46 11.48
C ARG A 16 -18.35 -1.40 12.60
N PRO A 17 -19.21 -1.97 13.48
CA PRO A 17 -18.78 -2.92 14.50
C PRO A 17 -18.18 -4.20 13.89
N VAL A 18 -18.87 -4.78 12.90
CA VAL A 18 -18.44 -6.02 12.22
C VAL A 18 -17.11 -5.80 11.49
N ARG A 19 -17.00 -4.73 10.72
CA ARG A 19 -15.74 -4.34 10.04
C ARG A 19 -14.59 -4.22 11.03
N LYS A 20 -14.80 -3.54 12.17
CA LYS A 20 -13.78 -3.39 13.22
C LYS A 20 -13.34 -4.74 13.80
N GLN A 21 -14.27 -5.69 13.94
CA GLN A 21 -13.95 -7.06 14.38
C GLN A 21 -13.05 -7.79 13.35
N PHE A 22 -13.38 -7.74 12.05
CA PHE A 22 -12.57 -8.34 10.99
C PHE A 22 -11.17 -7.74 10.94
N ILE A 23 -11.04 -6.40 11.02
CA ILE A 23 -9.75 -5.71 11.02
C ILE A 23 -8.91 -6.10 12.24
N ARG A 24 -9.51 -6.22 13.43
CA ARG A 24 -8.80 -6.68 14.64
C ARG A 24 -8.34 -8.13 14.50
N GLN A 25 -9.18 -9.01 13.93
CA GLN A 25 -8.79 -10.40 13.69
C GLN A 25 -7.65 -10.49 12.69
N LEU A 26 -7.69 -9.71 11.60
CA LEU A 26 -6.60 -9.65 10.62
C LEU A 26 -5.31 -9.16 11.27
N ALA A 27 -5.35 -8.10 12.08
CA ALA A 27 -4.18 -7.60 12.81
C ALA A 27 -3.57 -8.67 13.73
N LYS A 28 -4.42 -9.46 14.41
CA LYS A 28 -3.98 -10.61 15.23
C LYS A 28 -3.29 -11.67 14.37
N ASN A 29 -3.88 -12.02 13.22
CA ASN A 29 -3.34 -13.01 12.31
C ASN A 29 -1.97 -12.57 11.76
N ILE A 30 -1.85 -11.32 11.30
CA ILE A 30 -0.58 -10.75 10.83
C ILE A 30 0.47 -10.81 11.93
N ARG A 31 0.14 -10.42 13.17
CA ARG A 31 1.06 -10.50 14.30
C ARG A 31 1.50 -11.94 14.57
N THR A 32 0.60 -12.90 14.45
CA THR A 32 0.91 -14.32 14.67
C THR A 32 1.87 -14.87 13.63
N VAL A 33 1.66 -14.55 12.34
CA VAL A 33 2.49 -15.08 11.24
C VAL A 33 3.84 -14.40 11.10
N LEU A 34 4.01 -13.19 11.69
CA LEU A 34 5.27 -12.43 11.61
C LEU A 34 6.06 -12.39 12.92
N ARG A 35 5.51 -12.89 14.03
CA ARG A 35 6.08 -12.77 15.37
C ARG A 35 7.50 -13.33 15.51
N ASP A 36 7.79 -14.42 14.82
CA ASP A 36 9.10 -15.06 14.83
C ASP A 36 10.14 -14.32 13.98
N LEU A 37 9.69 -13.49 13.03
CA LEU A 37 10.56 -12.65 12.21
C LEU A 37 10.84 -11.29 12.87
N ASP A 38 9.82 -10.70 13.49
CA ASP A 38 9.92 -9.41 14.17
C ASP A 38 8.97 -9.35 15.38
N SER A 39 9.54 -9.47 16.56
CA SER A 39 8.79 -9.36 17.82
C SER A 39 8.39 -7.91 18.17
N ALA A 40 9.08 -6.92 17.58
CA ALA A 40 8.83 -5.49 17.78
C ALA A 40 7.90 -4.87 16.72
N LEU A 41 7.32 -5.70 15.86
CA LEU A 41 6.42 -5.27 14.78
C LEU A 41 5.26 -4.43 15.29
N VAL A 42 5.08 -3.25 14.72
CA VAL A 42 3.95 -2.35 15.03
C VAL A 42 2.84 -2.56 14.01
N ILE A 43 1.62 -2.79 14.50
CA ILE A 43 0.43 -2.96 13.65
C ILE A 43 -0.65 -2.04 14.15
N ASN A 44 -1.04 -1.06 13.32
CA ASN A 44 -2.06 -0.09 13.61
C ASN A 44 -3.24 -0.23 12.65
N GLY A 45 -4.46 -0.19 13.19
CA GLY A 45 -5.68 -0.10 12.37
C GLY A 45 -5.98 1.36 12.05
N VAL A 46 -5.91 1.70 10.77
CA VAL A 46 -6.20 3.06 10.29
C VAL A 46 -7.37 2.99 9.30
N TRP A 47 -8.55 3.48 9.72
CA TRP A 47 -9.79 3.41 8.94
C TRP A 47 -10.10 1.98 8.50
N ASP A 48 -10.08 1.72 7.19
CA ASP A 48 -10.35 0.41 6.58
C ASP A 48 -9.07 -0.32 6.14
N ASN A 49 -7.91 0.04 6.70
CA ASN A 49 -6.61 -0.54 6.38
C ASN A 49 -5.87 -0.91 7.67
N LEU A 50 -4.79 -1.67 7.51
CA LEU A 50 -3.80 -1.88 8.55
C LEU A 50 -2.46 -1.31 8.09
N GLU A 51 -1.80 -0.60 8.98
CA GLU A 51 -0.40 -0.21 8.80
C GLU A 51 0.47 -1.18 9.57
N VAL A 52 1.46 -1.73 8.89
CA VAL A 52 2.43 -2.69 9.44
C VAL A 52 3.81 -2.08 9.29
N GLU A 53 4.49 -1.86 10.41
CA GLU A 53 5.79 -1.20 10.44
C GLU A 53 6.83 -2.10 11.11
N THR A 54 7.99 -2.23 10.45
CA THR A 54 9.17 -2.89 10.98
C THR A 54 10.40 -2.01 10.85
N GLN A 55 11.29 -2.09 11.84
CA GLN A 55 12.60 -1.43 11.83
C GLN A 55 13.70 -2.34 11.27
N LEU A 56 13.36 -3.57 10.90
CA LEU A 56 14.33 -4.51 10.33
C LEU A 56 14.77 -4.02 8.94
N SER A 57 16.05 -4.25 8.64
CA SER A 57 16.70 -3.92 7.36
C SER A 57 17.25 -5.14 6.62
N ASP A 58 17.20 -6.34 7.21
CA ASP A 58 17.64 -7.57 6.56
C ASP A 58 16.69 -7.93 5.41
N GLU A 59 17.21 -7.88 4.19
CA GLU A 59 16.43 -8.14 2.98
C GLU A 59 15.82 -9.54 2.90
N LYS A 60 16.46 -10.54 3.50
CA LYS A 60 15.92 -11.92 3.52
C LYS A 60 14.71 -12.00 4.42
N VAL A 61 14.80 -11.38 5.61
CA VAL A 61 13.68 -11.29 6.56
C VAL A 61 12.54 -10.48 5.95
N LEU A 62 12.83 -9.35 5.32
CA LEU A 62 11.80 -8.52 4.67
C LEU A 62 11.10 -9.27 3.53
N ARG A 63 11.83 -10.04 2.73
CA ARG A 63 11.23 -10.90 1.69
C ARG A 63 10.33 -11.97 2.28
N GLU A 64 10.76 -12.64 3.34
CA GLU A 64 9.95 -13.64 4.04
C GLU A 64 8.68 -13.02 4.63
N MET A 65 8.76 -11.82 5.23
CA MET A 65 7.59 -11.09 5.71
C MET A 65 6.58 -10.81 4.59
N ILE A 66 7.06 -10.38 3.42
CA ILE A 66 6.23 -10.11 2.24
C ILE A 66 5.52 -11.41 1.80
N GLU A 67 6.23 -12.53 1.69
CA GLU A 67 5.63 -13.80 1.27
C GLU A 67 4.59 -14.31 2.27
N ARG A 68 4.84 -14.21 3.57
CA ARG A 68 3.86 -14.58 4.59
C ARG A 68 2.60 -13.70 4.55
N LEU A 69 2.76 -12.40 4.33
CA LEU A 69 1.62 -11.50 4.15
C LEU A 69 0.81 -11.82 2.89
N ARG A 70 1.49 -12.18 1.79
CA ARG A 70 0.82 -12.60 0.55
C ARG A 70 -0.07 -13.83 0.76
N CYS A 71 0.34 -14.74 1.63
CA CYS A 71 -0.41 -15.95 1.97
C CYS A 71 -1.41 -15.77 3.12
N THR A 72 -1.56 -14.56 3.68
CA THR A 72 -2.45 -14.31 4.82
C THR A 72 -3.87 -14.01 4.35
N PRO A 73 -4.89 -14.85 4.68
CA PRO A 73 -6.28 -14.60 4.33
C PRO A 73 -6.80 -13.29 4.95
N GLY A 74 -7.57 -12.54 4.16
CA GLY A 74 -8.08 -11.22 4.51
C GLY A 74 -7.34 -10.07 3.86
N ILE A 75 -6.15 -10.31 3.29
CA ILE A 75 -5.33 -9.34 2.58
C ILE A 75 -5.60 -9.44 1.08
N VAL A 76 -6.12 -8.37 0.46
CA VAL A 76 -6.25 -8.31 -1.01
C VAL A 76 -4.95 -7.91 -1.66
N HIS A 77 -4.37 -6.84 -1.17
CA HIS A 77 -3.04 -6.40 -1.55
C HIS A 77 -2.46 -5.53 -0.44
N PHE A 78 -1.16 -5.30 -0.49
CA PHE A 78 -0.50 -4.35 0.39
C PHE A 78 0.54 -3.55 -0.38
N LEU A 79 0.77 -2.33 0.09
CA LEU A 79 1.63 -1.35 -0.53
C LEU A 79 2.87 -1.16 0.34
N HIS A 80 4.05 -1.33 -0.23
CA HIS A 80 5.30 -0.89 0.39
C HIS A 80 5.44 0.60 0.12
N VAL A 81 5.55 1.40 1.15
CA VAL A 81 5.50 2.87 1.03
C VAL A 81 6.56 3.56 1.88
N ASP A 82 6.96 4.74 1.41
CA ASP A 82 7.53 5.77 2.27
C ASP A 82 6.47 6.79 2.61
N GLU A 83 6.42 7.18 3.88
CA GLU A 83 5.49 8.17 4.40
C GLU A 83 6.19 9.49 4.68
N TYR A 84 5.56 10.56 4.23
CA TYR A 84 6.03 11.93 4.42
C TYR A 84 4.88 12.84 4.86
N PRO A 85 5.17 13.94 5.58
CA PRO A 85 4.22 15.06 5.68
C PRO A 85 3.86 15.56 4.30
N LEU A 86 2.58 15.91 4.08
CA LEU A 86 2.12 16.50 2.84
C LEU A 86 2.67 17.92 2.70
N GLY A 87 3.42 18.18 1.63
CA GLY A 87 3.88 19.49 1.23
C GLY A 87 3.15 20.03 0.01
N ASP A 88 3.76 20.98 -0.65
CA ASP A 88 3.30 21.51 -1.93
C ASP A 88 3.66 20.56 -3.10
N LEU A 89 3.33 20.97 -4.33
CA LEU A 89 3.58 20.16 -5.53
C LEU A 89 5.07 19.95 -5.80
N ASP A 90 5.92 20.90 -5.45
CA ASP A 90 7.37 20.79 -5.61
C ASP A 90 7.94 19.78 -4.61
N ASP A 91 7.51 19.83 -3.36
CA ASP A 91 7.90 18.90 -2.33
C ASP A 91 7.45 17.46 -2.65
N ILE A 92 6.21 17.28 -3.13
CA ILE A 92 5.70 15.98 -3.62
C ILE A 92 6.58 15.47 -4.76
N THR A 93 6.93 16.35 -5.71
CA THR A 93 7.80 16.00 -6.84
C THR A 93 9.16 15.55 -6.38
N ALA A 94 9.78 16.28 -5.45
CA ALA A 94 11.10 15.95 -4.91
C ALA A 94 11.11 14.55 -4.25
N LYS A 95 10.07 14.23 -3.46
CA LYS A 95 9.92 12.93 -2.81
C LYS A 95 9.70 11.79 -3.81
N CYS A 96 8.88 12.01 -4.84
CA CYS A 96 8.72 11.04 -5.92
C CYS A 96 10.02 10.85 -6.72
N LYS A 97 10.74 11.94 -7.01
CA LYS A 97 12.02 11.89 -7.70
C LYS A 97 13.05 11.09 -6.91
N ALA A 98 13.14 11.27 -5.59
CA ALA A 98 14.08 10.55 -4.75
C ALA A 98 13.95 9.01 -4.88
N HIS A 99 12.75 8.51 -5.17
CA HIS A 99 12.51 7.08 -5.34
C HIS A 99 12.55 6.63 -6.80
N TYR A 100 12.01 7.42 -7.72
CA TYR A 100 11.78 6.98 -9.10
C TYR A 100 12.84 7.45 -10.11
N ALA A 101 13.76 8.36 -9.73
CA ALA A 101 14.70 8.96 -10.67
C ALA A 101 15.55 7.95 -11.43
N ASP A 102 16.02 6.90 -10.76
CA ASP A 102 16.87 5.87 -11.37
C ASP A 102 16.06 4.83 -12.17
N LEU A 103 14.74 4.82 -12.02
CA LEU A 103 13.84 3.88 -12.70
C LEU A 103 13.23 4.45 -13.99
N LEU A 104 13.27 5.78 -14.17
CA LEU A 104 12.60 6.52 -15.23
C LEU A 104 13.39 6.62 -16.56
N PRO A 105 14.75 6.66 -16.57
CA PRO A 105 15.50 6.92 -17.79
C PRO A 105 15.12 5.97 -18.92
N GLY A 106 14.78 6.55 -20.07
CA GLY A 106 14.42 5.82 -21.29
C GLY A 106 13.06 5.12 -21.28
N LYS A 107 12.30 5.22 -20.19
CA LYS A 107 10.98 4.57 -20.07
C LYS A 107 9.82 5.52 -20.33
N VAL A 108 8.74 4.96 -20.82
CA VAL A 108 7.43 5.60 -20.91
C VAL A 108 6.69 5.35 -19.59
N PHE A 109 6.20 6.40 -18.93
CA PHE A 109 5.61 6.28 -17.62
C PHE A 109 4.26 7.00 -17.48
N ALA A 110 3.56 6.71 -16.39
CA ALA A 110 2.41 7.49 -15.94
C ALA A 110 2.50 7.75 -14.44
N VAL A 111 1.93 8.87 -14.01
CA VAL A 111 1.73 9.19 -12.59
C VAL A 111 0.31 8.85 -12.21
N ARG A 112 0.12 8.26 -11.03
CA ARG A 112 -1.19 7.96 -10.45
C ARG A 112 -1.22 8.40 -8.99
N CYS A 113 -2.10 9.35 -8.70
CA CYS A 113 -2.31 9.89 -7.38
C CYS A 113 -3.71 9.53 -6.87
N LYS A 114 -3.77 8.69 -5.85
CA LYS A 114 -5.02 8.46 -5.11
C LYS A 114 -5.10 9.43 -3.96
N ARG A 115 -6.22 10.15 -3.86
CA ARG A 115 -6.43 11.14 -2.80
C ARG A 115 -7.62 10.75 -1.94
N GLY A 116 -7.41 10.74 -0.62
CA GLY A 116 -8.43 10.64 0.41
C GLY A 116 -8.35 11.83 1.35
N GLY A 117 -9.44 12.11 2.07
CA GLY A 117 -9.53 13.27 2.95
C GLY A 117 -10.10 14.51 2.27
N LYS A 118 -10.21 15.59 3.05
CA LYS A 118 -10.78 16.89 2.64
C LYS A 118 -9.73 17.99 2.81
N ASN A 119 -9.96 19.13 2.16
CA ASN A 119 -9.18 20.37 2.32
C ASN A 119 -7.74 20.33 1.78
N HIS A 120 -7.54 19.74 0.60
CA HIS A 120 -6.30 19.90 -0.14
C HIS A 120 -6.44 21.07 -1.14
N SER A 121 -5.37 21.85 -1.33
CA SER A 121 -5.32 22.99 -2.25
C SER A 121 -5.25 22.58 -3.73
N PHE A 122 -5.01 21.28 -4.02
CA PHE A 122 -4.86 20.73 -5.37
C PHE A 122 -5.68 19.45 -5.53
N SER A 123 -6.07 19.13 -6.75
CA SER A 123 -6.72 17.87 -7.11
C SER A 123 -5.71 16.76 -7.39
N SER A 124 -6.16 15.48 -7.42
CA SER A 124 -5.29 14.37 -7.85
C SER A 124 -4.73 14.60 -9.25
N MET A 125 -5.54 15.18 -10.13
CA MET A 125 -5.14 15.48 -11.51
C MET A 125 -4.07 16.55 -11.59
N ASP A 126 -4.12 17.57 -10.72
CA ASP A 126 -3.08 18.61 -10.65
C ASP A 126 -1.75 17.99 -10.22
N VAL A 127 -1.77 17.11 -9.21
CA VAL A 127 -0.59 16.35 -8.78
C VAL A 127 -0.04 15.50 -9.92
N GLU A 128 -0.90 14.71 -10.58
CA GLU A 128 -0.47 13.82 -11.67
C GLU A 128 0.16 14.59 -12.84
N ARG A 129 -0.42 15.71 -13.22
CA ARG A 129 0.08 16.58 -14.29
C ARG A 129 1.38 17.25 -13.92
N TYR A 130 1.44 17.84 -12.72
CA TYR A 130 2.60 18.56 -12.27
C TYR A 130 3.80 17.65 -12.08
N VAL A 131 3.65 16.61 -11.26
CA VAL A 131 4.71 15.62 -11.00
C VAL A 131 5.15 14.93 -12.29
N GLY A 132 4.20 14.55 -13.16
CA GLY A 132 4.51 13.93 -14.45
C GLY A 132 5.35 14.83 -15.34
N SER A 133 4.99 16.12 -15.46
CA SER A 133 5.75 17.10 -16.24
C SER A 133 7.19 17.25 -15.71
N GLN A 134 7.32 17.44 -14.39
CA GLN A 134 8.62 17.63 -13.74
C GLN A 134 9.53 16.39 -13.86
N LEU A 135 9.01 15.20 -13.59
CA LEU A 135 9.79 13.97 -13.70
C LEU A 135 10.23 13.70 -15.15
N ARG A 136 9.36 13.98 -16.13
CA ARG A 136 9.75 13.86 -17.56
C ARG A 136 10.92 14.77 -17.91
N GLN A 137 10.90 16.02 -17.45
CA GLN A 137 11.95 16.99 -17.75
C GLN A 137 13.27 16.68 -17.02
N GLN A 138 13.19 16.17 -15.79
CA GLN A 138 14.35 16.08 -14.89
C GLN A 138 14.99 14.68 -14.85
N CYS A 139 14.30 13.62 -15.26
CA CYS A 139 14.75 12.23 -15.06
C CYS A 139 15.01 11.47 -16.36
N GLY A 140 15.07 12.14 -17.52
CA GLY A 140 15.40 11.47 -18.80
C GLY A 140 14.39 10.42 -19.24
N ALA A 141 13.14 10.52 -18.85
CA ALA A 141 12.09 9.62 -19.28
C ALA A 141 11.77 9.79 -20.78
N ALA A 142 11.46 8.69 -21.47
CA ALA A 142 11.13 8.72 -22.90
C ALA A 142 9.82 9.44 -23.21
N GLY A 143 8.83 9.35 -22.28
CA GLY A 143 7.53 10.00 -22.47
C GLY A 143 6.53 9.67 -21.38
N ILE A 144 5.31 10.19 -21.56
CA ILE A 144 4.16 9.88 -20.70
C ILE A 144 3.11 9.17 -21.54
N ASP A 145 2.68 7.98 -21.10
CA ASP A 145 1.54 7.26 -21.67
C ASP A 145 0.60 6.84 -20.54
N LEU A 146 -0.60 7.37 -20.58
CA LEU A 146 -1.61 7.11 -19.53
C LEU A 146 -2.32 5.76 -19.69
N LYS A 147 -2.22 5.12 -20.88
CA LYS A 147 -2.91 3.86 -21.19
C LYS A 147 -2.00 2.66 -21.00
N ASN A 148 -0.77 2.74 -21.53
CA ASN A 148 0.18 1.62 -21.56
C ASN A 148 1.56 2.05 -21.03
N PRO A 149 1.69 2.53 -19.80
CA PRO A 149 2.98 2.92 -19.25
C PRO A 149 3.83 1.68 -18.92
N GLU A 150 5.13 1.78 -19.18
CA GLU A 150 6.11 0.78 -18.73
C GLU A 150 6.41 0.90 -17.23
N LEU A 151 6.25 2.11 -16.68
CA LEU A 151 6.45 2.41 -15.26
C LEU A 151 5.30 3.24 -14.71
N LEU A 152 4.78 2.85 -13.57
CA LEU A 152 3.79 3.63 -12.83
C LEU A 152 4.43 4.28 -11.61
N VAL A 153 4.51 5.61 -11.62
CA VAL A 153 4.79 6.43 -10.44
C VAL A 153 3.51 6.53 -9.63
N ARG A 154 3.47 5.89 -8.47
CA ARG A 154 2.25 5.79 -7.64
C ARG A 154 2.41 6.50 -6.32
N MET A 155 1.37 7.21 -5.92
CA MET A 155 1.29 7.83 -4.61
C MET A 155 -0.13 7.84 -4.08
N GLU A 156 -0.27 7.87 -2.76
CA GLU A 156 -1.53 8.14 -2.07
C GLU A 156 -1.36 9.37 -1.18
N ILE A 157 -2.35 10.27 -1.19
CA ILE A 157 -2.44 11.40 -0.27
C ILE A 157 -3.63 11.14 0.64
N ARG A 158 -3.39 11.17 1.96
CA ARG A 158 -4.43 11.00 2.97
C ARG A 158 -4.25 12.05 4.05
N ASP A 159 -5.25 12.90 4.19
CA ASP A 159 -5.21 14.04 5.11
C ASP A 159 -3.91 14.85 4.93
N GLN A 160 -3.02 14.88 5.90
CA GLN A 160 -1.76 15.60 5.87
C GLN A 160 -0.54 14.70 5.58
N HIS A 161 -0.75 13.52 4.98
CA HIS A 161 0.29 12.56 4.70
C HIS A 161 0.38 12.21 3.21
N LEU A 162 1.61 12.17 2.69
CA LEU A 162 1.96 11.65 1.38
C LEU A 162 2.59 10.28 1.53
N TYR A 163 2.07 9.30 0.81
CA TYR A 163 2.64 7.95 0.69
C TYR A 163 3.17 7.74 -0.72
N VAL A 164 4.48 7.65 -0.87
CA VAL A 164 5.13 7.25 -2.14
C VAL A 164 5.20 5.74 -2.17
N ILE A 165 4.64 5.11 -3.21
CA ILE A 165 4.47 3.66 -3.28
C ILE A 165 5.62 3.04 -4.06
N HIS A 166 6.42 2.20 -3.43
CA HIS A 166 7.50 1.44 -4.05
C HIS A 166 6.98 0.25 -4.82
N HIS A 167 6.24 -0.61 -4.13
CA HIS A 167 5.71 -1.85 -4.68
C HIS A 167 4.30 -2.12 -4.18
N GLN A 168 3.52 -2.79 -5.02
CA GLN A 168 2.24 -3.37 -4.65
C GLN A 168 2.36 -4.89 -4.73
N HIS A 169 2.04 -5.56 -3.65
CA HIS A 169 2.02 -7.01 -3.54
C HIS A 169 0.57 -7.50 -3.43
N ASN A 170 0.20 -8.50 -4.21
CA ASN A 170 -1.13 -9.10 -4.13
C ASN A 170 -1.16 -10.13 -3.00
N GLY A 171 -2.26 -10.19 -2.28
CA GLY A 171 -2.56 -11.20 -1.29
C GLY A 171 -3.61 -12.19 -1.80
N VAL A 172 -3.94 -13.19 -0.99
CA VAL A 172 -4.95 -14.22 -1.33
C VAL A 172 -6.40 -13.75 -1.19
N GLY A 173 -6.62 -12.58 -0.58
CA GLY A 173 -7.98 -12.07 -0.36
C GLY A 173 -8.77 -12.86 0.69
N GLY A 174 -10.10 -12.84 0.54
CA GLY A 174 -11.03 -13.55 1.43
C GLY A 174 -11.18 -12.93 2.81
N TYR A 175 -11.75 -13.68 3.74
CA TYR A 175 -11.95 -13.26 5.12
C TYR A 175 -10.76 -13.67 6.00
N PRO A 176 -10.41 -12.87 7.02
CA PRO A 176 -9.38 -13.24 7.98
C PRO A 176 -9.70 -14.56 8.67
N LEU A 177 -8.71 -15.44 8.80
CA LEU A 177 -8.86 -16.72 9.46
C LEU A 177 -9.37 -16.52 10.89
N GLY A 178 -10.40 -17.30 11.29
CA GLY A 178 -11.05 -17.21 12.60
C GLY A 178 -12.05 -16.04 12.74
N SER A 179 -12.42 -15.38 11.63
CA SER A 179 -13.41 -14.29 11.64
C SER A 179 -14.82 -14.72 11.28
N VAL A 180 -14.98 -15.94 10.76
CA VAL A 180 -16.27 -16.57 10.41
C VAL A 180 -16.45 -17.87 11.18
N GLU A 181 -17.69 -18.37 11.24
CA GLU A 181 -17.99 -19.63 11.92
C GLU A 181 -17.27 -20.81 11.28
N GLN A 182 -16.91 -21.78 12.11
CA GLN A 182 -16.31 -23.02 11.65
C GLN A 182 -17.36 -23.90 10.98
N THR A 183 -17.01 -24.43 9.82
CA THR A 183 -17.88 -25.37 9.09
C THR A 183 -17.18 -26.71 9.02
N LEU A 184 -17.87 -27.77 9.47
CA LEU A 184 -17.41 -29.15 9.29
C LEU A 184 -18.01 -29.69 7.99
N VAL A 185 -17.15 -30.11 7.08
CA VAL A 185 -17.57 -30.78 5.84
C VAL A 185 -17.17 -32.25 5.92
N LEU A 186 -18.16 -33.14 5.86
CA LEU A 186 -17.96 -34.59 5.74
C LEU A 186 -17.95 -34.93 4.25
N MET A 187 -16.85 -35.49 3.79
CA MET A 187 -16.74 -36.03 2.42
C MET A 187 -16.78 -37.54 2.50
N SER A 188 -17.76 -38.17 1.87
CA SER A 188 -17.76 -39.62 1.61
C SER A 188 -16.98 -39.89 0.33
N GLY A 189 -16.04 -40.81 0.39
CA GLY A 189 -15.31 -41.29 -0.79
C GLY A 189 -16.12 -42.33 -1.54
#